data_13d9ba6fa75057deff77b38cdeea813d
#
_entry.id   13d9ba6fa75057deff77b38cdeea813d
#
_cell.length_a   1.000
_cell.length_b   1.000
_cell.length_c   1.000
_cell.angle_alpha   90.00
_cell.angle_beta   90.00
_cell.angle_gamma   90.00
#
_symmetry.space_group_name_H-M   'P 1'
#
loop_
_entity.id
_entity.type
_entity.pdbx_description
1 polymer ?
#
loop_
_entity_poly.entity_id
_entity_poly.type
_entity_poly.pdbx_seq_one_letter_code
_entity_poly.pdbx_strand_id
1 'polypeptide(L)'
;MTESHIIYMDNAATTPVRQEVVDAMIPYLRENFGNPSSLYDIAKTNREAVALARSRVARALNAEDKEIYFTSCGTESDNWAIKGTAFANRDKGKHIITSAIEHHAVLYTCHWLEKQGFEVTYLPVDEFGMVNPKDVEAAIRPDTVLITIMFANNEIGTIQPIAEIGKIAREHNVLFHTDAVQAAGHVPIDVKAMNIDMLSISGHKFN
;
A
#
# COMPACT_ATOMS: atom_id res chain seq x y z
N MET A 1 -28.16 18.47 -29.89
CA MET A 1 -28.03 17.67 -28.66
C MET A 1 -26.96 18.35 -27.85
N THR A 2 -27.32 18.99 -26.72
CA THR A 2 -26.36 19.60 -25.81
C THR A 2 -25.57 18.44 -25.16
N GLU A 3 -24.27 18.38 -25.40
CA GLU A 3 -23.40 17.46 -24.66
C GLU A 3 -23.57 17.74 -23.16
N SER A 4 -24.11 16.78 -22.42
CA SER A 4 -24.18 16.89 -20.97
C SER A 4 -22.78 16.87 -20.44
N HIS A 5 -22.29 18.02 -19.98
CA HIS A 5 -20.97 18.10 -19.35
C HIS A 5 -21.06 17.45 -17.96
N ILE A 6 -20.47 16.25 -17.82
CA ILE A 6 -20.41 15.55 -16.54
C ILE A 6 -19.32 16.20 -15.70
N ILE A 7 -19.66 16.62 -14.48
CA ILE A 7 -18.70 17.05 -13.46
C ILE A 7 -18.40 15.84 -12.58
N TYR A 8 -17.22 15.25 -12.73
CA TYR A 8 -16.79 14.12 -11.92
C TYR A 8 -16.15 14.58 -10.61
N MET A 9 -16.72 14.13 -9.46
CA MET A 9 -16.30 14.58 -8.13
C MET A 9 -15.91 13.42 -7.20
N ASP A 10 -15.89 12.17 -7.68
CA ASP A 10 -15.53 10.98 -6.89
C ASP A 10 -14.09 10.54 -7.17
N ASN A 11 -13.13 11.43 -6.94
CA ASN A 11 -11.71 11.13 -7.18
C ASN A 11 -11.13 10.11 -6.18
N ALA A 12 -11.83 9.82 -5.09
CA ALA A 12 -11.47 8.73 -4.19
C ALA A 12 -11.73 7.34 -4.82
N ALA A 13 -12.67 7.22 -5.74
CA ALA A 13 -12.91 5.97 -6.49
C ALA A 13 -11.83 5.74 -7.56
N THR A 14 -11.53 6.76 -8.37
CA THR A 14 -10.47 6.74 -9.39
C THR A 14 -10.19 8.16 -9.88
N THR A 15 -9.06 8.35 -10.54
CA THR A 15 -8.70 9.62 -11.18
C THR A 15 -8.49 9.44 -12.69
N PRO A 16 -8.69 10.45 -13.52
CA PRO A 16 -8.30 10.39 -14.93
C PRO A 16 -6.78 10.29 -15.05
N VAL A 17 -6.31 9.50 -16.01
CA VAL A 17 -4.88 9.42 -16.31
C VAL A 17 -4.43 10.74 -16.96
N ARG A 18 -3.35 11.34 -16.47
CA ARG A 18 -2.79 12.57 -17.04
C ARG A 18 -2.27 12.34 -18.45
N GLN A 19 -2.34 13.36 -19.30
CA GLN A 19 -1.89 13.26 -20.69
C GLN A 19 -0.40 12.87 -20.78
N GLU A 20 0.45 13.42 -19.93
CA GLU A 20 1.89 13.09 -19.88
C GLU A 20 2.13 11.61 -19.55
N VAL A 21 1.27 11.00 -18.73
CA VAL A 21 1.33 9.56 -18.40
C VAL A 21 0.90 8.74 -19.61
N VAL A 22 -0.20 9.13 -20.27
CA VAL A 22 -0.65 8.46 -21.52
C VAL A 22 0.45 8.49 -22.56
N ASP A 23 1.03 9.66 -22.82
CA ASP A 23 2.10 9.84 -23.82
C ASP A 23 3.34 9.00 -23.48
N ALA A 24 3.67 8.86 -22.19
CA ALA A 24 4.77 8.02 -21.74
C ALA A 24 4.47 6.52 -21.87
N MET A 25 3.20 6.10 -21.83
CA MET A 25 2.80 4.70 -21.97
C MET A 25 2.72 4.21 -23.42
N ILE A 26 2.25 5.06 -24.32
CA ILE A 26 1.99 4.69 -25.73
C ILE A 26 3.17 3.97 -26.41
N PRO A 27 4.44 4.42 -26.30
CA PRO A 27 5.57 3.75 -26.93
C PRO A 27 5.74 2.30 -26.47
N TYR A 28 5.45 2.00 -25.20
CA TYR A 28 5.58 0.63 -24.66
C TYR A 28 4.43 -0.30 -25.03
N LEU A 29 3.30 0.26 -25.47
CA LEU A 29 2.17 -0.52 -25.96
C LEU A 29 2.33 -0.90 -27.45
N ARG A 30 3.15 -0.17 -28.21
CA ARG A 30 3.21 -0.30 -29.69
C ARG A 30 4.61 -0.62 -30.23
N GLU A 31 5.64 0.04 -29.72
CA GLU A 31 6.99 0.04 -30.29
C GLU A 31 7.97 -0.71 -29.40
N ASN A 32 8.00 -0.39 -28.13
CA ASN A 32 8.91 -0.96 -27.13
C ASN A 32 8.22 -2.12 -26.37
N PHE A 33 7.79 -3.15 -27.10
CA PHE A 33 7.03 -4.27 -26.54
C PHE A 33 7.90 -5.45 -26.05
N GLY A 34 9.23 -5.33 -26.12
CA GLY A 34 10.15 -6.41 -25.74
C GLY A 34 10.05 -6.79 -24.27
N ASN A 35 10.06 -8.10 -23.98
CA ASN A 35 10.06 -8.59 -22.61
C ASN A 35 11.34 -8.15 -21.89
N PRO A 36 11.26 -7.38 -20.78
CA PRO A 36 12.42 -6.86 -20.06
C PRO A 36 13.35 -7.95 -19.51
N SER A 37 12.87 -9.18 -19.34
CA SER A 37 13.67 -10.32 -18.87
C SER A 37 14.47 -11.02 -19.96
N SER A 38 14.26 -10.69 -21.24
CA SER A 38 14.98 -11.28 -22.36
C SER A 38 16.40 -10.72 -22.48
N LEU A 39 17.29 -11.49 -23.12
CA LEU A 39 18.72 -11.13 -23.24
C LEU A 39 19.07 -10.31 -24.50
N TYR A 40 18.18 -10.23 -25.49
CA TYR A 40 18.38 -9.55 -26.75
C TYR A 40 18.05 -8.04 -26.69
N ASP A 41 18.52 -7.27 -27.68
CA ASP A 41 18.55 -5.80 -27.65
C ASP A 41 17.20 -5.13 -27.47
N ILE A 42 16.12 -5.62 -28.10
CA ILE A 42 14.77 -5.04 -27.93
C ILE A 42 14.27 -5.06 -26.47
N ALA A 43 14.82 -5.95 -25.65
CA ALA A 43 14.48 -6.02 -24.23
C ALA A 43 15.22 -4.96 -23.38
N LYS A 44 16.34 -4.42 -23.87
CA LYS A 44 17.19 -3.49 -23.12
C LYS A 44 16.44 -2.21 -22.76
N THR A 45 15.79 -1.56 -23.74
CA THR A 45 15.01 -0.34 -23.54
C THR A 45 13.93 -0.54 -22.48
N ASN A 46 13.22 -1.68 -22.52
CA ASN A 46 12.16 -1.97 -21.56
C ASN A 46 12.71 -2.27 -20.15
N ARG A 47 13.84 -2.95 -20.06
CA ARG A 47 14.52 -3.19 -18.78
C ARG A 47 14.96 -1.88 -18.13
N GLU A 48 15.56 -0.97 -18.91
CA GLU A 48 15.97 0.36 -18.46
C GLU A 48 14.76 1.20 -18.02
N ALA A 49 13.65 1.13 -18.76
CA ALA A 49 12.40 1.83 -18.42
C ALA A 49 11.80 1.33 -17.10
N VAL A 50 11.73 0.02 -16.88
CA VAL A 50 11.25 -0.57 -15.62
C VAL A 50 12.18 -0.19 -14.47
N ALA A 51 13.51 -0.22 -14.66
CA ALA A 51 14.46 0.20 -13.65
C ALA A 51 14.30 1.68 -13.29
N LEU A 52 14.14 2.56 -14.29
CA LEU A 52 13.90 3.98 -14.07
C LEU A 52 12.58 4.25 -13.34
N ALA A 53 11.49 3.57 -13.72
CA ALA A 53 10.21 3.69 -13.04
C ALA A 53 10.32 3.28 -11.57
N ARG A 54 10.99 2.16 -11.30
CA ARG A 54 11.27 1.67 -9.94
C ARG A 54 12.03 2.69 -9.11
N SER A 55 13.11 3.24 -9.65
CA SER A 55 13.93 4.26 -8.98
C SER A 55 13.15 5.56 -8.69
N ARG A 56 12.25 5.96 -9.59
CA ARG A 56 11.38 7.13 -9.36
C ARG A 56 10.42 6.91 -8.20
N VAL A 57 9.78 5.74 -8.13
CA VAL A 57 8.89 5.39 -7.02
C VAL A 57 9.68 5.30 -5.72
N ALA A 58 10.82 4.61 -5.72
CA ALA A 58 11.69 4.50 -4.55
C ALA A 58 12.08 5.88 -3.99
N ARG A 59 12.51 6.78 -4.85
CA ARG A 59 12.87 8.16 -4.47
C ARG A 59 11.69 8.93 -3.88
N ALA A 60 10.50 8.79 -4.45
CA ALA A 60 9.31 9.47 -3.97
C ALA A 60 8.90 9.03 -2.55
N LEU A 61 9.25 7.80 -2.16
CA LEU A 61 8.91 7.21 -0.86
C LEU A 61 10.10 7.18 0.12
N ASN A 62 11.30 7.65 -0.27
CA ASN A 62 12.56 7.49 0.46
C ASN A 62 12.92 6.01 0.72
N ALA A 63 12.59 5.13 -0.25
CA ALA A 63 12.94 3.72 -0.27
C ALA A 63 14.15 3.44 -1.19
N GLU A 64 14.65 2.20 -1.19
CA GLU A 64 15.64 1.72 -2.14
C GLU A 64 14.98 1.05 -3.34
N ASP A 65 15.62 1.09 -4.52
CA ASP A 65 15.08 0.51 -5.76
C ASP A 65 14.68 -0.97 -5.59
N LYS A 66 15.47 -1.75 -4.87
CA LYS A 66 15.23 -3.17 -4.60
C LYS A 66 14.00 -3.44 -3.71
N GLU A 67 13.50 -2.41 -3.00
CA GLU A 67 12.34 -2.50 -2.11
C GLU A 67 11.02 -2.22 -2.83
N ILE A 68 11.07 -1.83 -4.11
CA ILE A 68 9.86 -1.55 -4.90
C ILE A 68 9.46 -2.79 -5.70
N TYR A 69 8.20 -3.20 -5.57
CA TYR A 69 7.60 -4.31 -6.29
C TYR A 69 6.37 -3.84 -7.04
N PHE A 70 6.28 -4.14 -8.33
CA PHE A 70 5.10 -3.84 -9.14
C PHE A 70 4.11 -5.00 -9.06
N THR A 71 2.86 -4.67 -8.76
CA THR A 71 1.72 -5.58 -8.70
C THR A 71 0.64 -5.12 -9.67
N SER A 72 -0.42 -5.93 -9.86
CA SER A 72 -1.53 -5.58 -10.75
C SER A 72 -2.44 -4.48 -10.17
N CYS A 73 -2.52 -4.37 -8.85
CA CYS A 73 -3.40 -3.41 -8.15
C CYS A 73 -3.08 -3.33 -6.66
N GLY A 74 -3.68 -2.35 -5.96
CA GLY A 74 -3.55 -2.18 -4.51
C GLY A 74 -4.01 -3.43 -3.74
N THR A 75 -5.11 -4.05 -4.15
CA THR A 75 -5.62 -5.29 -3.51
C THR A 75 -4.59 -6.43 -3.55
N GLU A 76 -3.90 -6.63 -4.66
CA GLU A 76 -2.82 -7.61 -4.74
C GLU A 76 -1.66 -7.23 -3.81
N SER A 77 -1.28 -5.96 -3.79
CA SER A 77 -0.22 -5.45 -2.92
C SER A 77 -0.53 -5.70 -1.44
N ASP A 78 -1.73 -5.34 -0.97
CA ASP A 78 -2.17 -5.58 0.41
C ASP A 78 -2.18 -7.07 0.76
N ASN A 79 -2.77 -7.89 -0.13
CA ASN A 79 -2.81 -9.34 0.07
C ASN A 79 -1.41 -9.94 0.15
N TRP A 80 -0.50 -9.50 -0.72
CA TRP A 80 0.87 -9.99 -0.72
C TRP A 80 1.63 -9.58 0.54
N ALA A 81 1.53 -8.30 0.93
CA ALA A 81 2.16 -7.81 2.15
C ALA A 81 1.64 -8.56 3.39
N ILE A 82 0.32 -8.62 3.57
CA ILE A 82 -0.31 -9.16 4.78
C ILE A 82 -0.15 -10.69 4.84
N LYS A 83 -0.55 -11.42 3.79
CA LYS A 83 -0.43 -12.88 3.76
C LYS A 83 1.02 -13.34 3.76
N GLY A 84 1.87 -12.69 2.96
CA GLY A 84 3.29 -13.00 2.90
C GLY A 84 3.96 -12.88 4.27
N THR A 85 3.71 -11.77 4.97
CA THR A 85 4.23 -11.54 6.32
C THR A 85 3.69 -12.54 7.33
N ALA A 86 2.37 -12.78 7.32
CA ALA A 86 1.73 -13.72 8.23
C ALA A 86 2.33 -15.11 8.10
N PHE A 87 2.43 -15.66 6.88
CA PHE A 87 2.97 -17.00 6.67
C PHE A 87 4.48 -17.09 6.88
N ALA A 88 5.24 -16.07 6.50
CA ALA A 88 6.70 -16.05 6.73
C ALA A 88 7.06 -16.01 8.22
N ASN A 89 6.20 -15.47 9.06
CA ASN A 89 6.46 -15.32 10.50
C ASN A 89 5.59 -16.24 11.38
N ARG A 90 4.83 -17.17 10.81
CA ARG A 90 3.88 -18.03 11.55
C ARG A 90 4.50 -18.84 12.69
N ASP A 91 5.80 -19.12 12.61
CA ASP A 91 6.53 -19.85 13.64
C ASP A 91 6.95 -18.93 14.81
N LYS A 92 6.94 -17.60 14.60
CA LYS A 92 7.16 -16.59 15.65
C LYS A 92 5.85 -16.20 16.35
N GLY A 93 4.72 -16.24 15.63
CA GLY A 93 3.43 -15.88 16.15
C GLY A 93 2.34 -15.89 15.10
N LYS A 94 1.11 -15.71 15.54
CA LYS A 94 -0.07 -15.75 14.66
C LYS A 94 -1.04 -14.59 14.93
N HIS A 95 -0.62 -13.56 15.64
CA HIS A 95 -1.46 -12.42 15.93
C HIS A 95 -1.18 -11.25 14.98
N ILE A 96 -2.25 -10.63 14.49
CA ILE A 96 -2.26 -9.48 13.59
C ILE A 96 -3.14 -8.40 14.21
N ILE A 97 -2.70 -7.15 14.13
CA ILE A 97 -3.48 -5.98 14.57
C ILE A 97 -3.86 -5.18 13.33
N THR A 98 -5.14 -4.81 13.23
CA THR A 98 -5.66 -3.97 12.15
C THR A 98 -6.75 -3.03 12.68
N SER A 99 -7.24 -2.10 11.86
CA SER A 99 -8.35 -1.23 12.25
C SER A 99 -9.70 -1.75 11.74
N ALA A 100 -10.79 -1.31 12.38
CA ALA A 100 -12.14 -1.66 11.96
C ALA A 100 -12.59 -0.95 10.66
N ILE A 101 -11.85 0.06 10.21
CA ILE A 101 -12.21 0.91 9.06
C ILE A 101 -11.33 0.70 7.82
N GLU A 102 -10.59 -0.39 7.78
CA GLU A 102 -9.73 -0.73 6.63
C GLU A 102 -10.52 -0.93 5.34
N HIS A 103 -9.86 -0.75 4.21
CA HIS A 103 -10.40 -1.17 2.93
C HIS A 103 -10.65 -2.68 2.90
N HIS A 104 -11.65 -3.11 2.13
CA HIS A 104 -12.02 -4.53 2.01
C HIS A 104 -10.85 -5.45 1.60
N ALA A 105 -9.87 -4.94 0.86
CA ALA A 105 -8.65 -5.69 0.51
C ALA A 105 -7.89 -6.15 1.78
N VAL A 106 -7.85 -5.34 2.82
CA VAL A 106 -7.24 -5.65 4.12
C VAL A 106 -8.19 -6.49 4.97
N LEU A 107 -9.45 -6.04 5.16
CA LEU A 107 -10.43 -6.73 6.02
C LEU A 107 -10.67 -8.18 5.57
N TYR A 108 -10.93 -8.41 4.28
CA TYR A 108 -11.17 -9.78 3.78
C TYR A 108 -9.92 -10.65 3.84
N THR A 109 -8.74 -10.04 3.70
CA THR A 109 -7.48 -10.76 3.89
C THR A 109 -7.30 -11.18 5.35
N CYS A 110 -7.60 -10.31 6.31
CA CYS A 110 -7.59 -10.63 7.74
C CYS A 110 -8.60 -11.72 8.08
N HIS A 111 -9.86 -11.59 7.64
CA HIS A 111 -10.89 -12.63 7.84
C HIS A 111 -10.51 -13.98 7.20
N TRP A 112 -9.78 -13.96 6.08
CA TRP A 112 -9.29 -15.20 5.49
C TRP A 112 -8.17 -15.82 6.33
N LEU A 113 -7.27 -15.01 6.89
CA LEU A 113 -6.19 -15.47 7.76
C LEU A 113 -6.73 -16.06 9.08
N GLU A 114 -7.81 -15.53 9.62
CA GLU A 114 -8.51 -16.14 10.79
C GLU A 114 -8.91 -17.59 10.50
N LYS A 115 -9.43 -17.87 9.27
CA LYS A 115 -9.76 -19.24 8.84
C LYS A 115 -8.52 -20.12 8.64
N GLN A 116 -7.32 -19.53 8.56
CA GLN A 116 -6.03 -20.24 8.50
C GLN A 116 -5.40 -20.40 9.89
N GLY A 117 -6.09 -20.02 10.96
CA GLY A 117 -5.66 -20.17 12.33
C GLY A 117 -4.78 -19.03 12.86
N PHE A 118 -4.86 -17.85 12.23
CA PHE A 118 -4.35 -16.61 12.80
C PHE A 118 -5.43 -15.95 13.70
N GLU A 119 -4.98 -15.10 14.59
CA GLU A 119 -5.84 -14.26 15.42
C GLU A 119 -5.71 -12.82 14.97
N VAL A 120 -6.82 -12.10 14.84
CA VAL A 120 -6.82 -10.70 14.39
C VAL A 120 -7.51 -9.82 15.43
N THR A 121 -6.82 -8.79 15.88
CA THR A 121 -7.41 -7.72 16.68
C THR A 121 -7.80 -6.57 15.76
N TYR A 122 -9.11 -6.27 15.72
CA TYR A 122 -9.67 -5.13 14.99
C TYR A 122 -9.83 -3.96 15.97
N LEU A 123 -8.96 -2.97 15.87
CA LEU A 123 -9.01 -1.80 16.73
C LEU A 123 -10.21 -0.92 16.40
N PRO A 124 -10.91 -0.41 17.41
CA PRO A 124 -11.92 0.62 17.21
C PRO A 124 -11.26 1.93 16.78
N VAL A 125 -12.08 2.84 16.27
CA VAL A 125 -11.70 4.21 15.96
C VAL A 125 -12.59 5.17 16.72
N ASP A 126 -12.15 6.42 16.86
CA ASP A 126 -12.95 7.49 17.44
C ASP A 126 -14.07 7.98 16.49
N GLU A 127 -14.80 9.01 16.90
CA GLU A 127 -15.89 9.61 16.11
C GLU A 127 -15.43 10.25 14.78
N PHE A 128 -14.12 10.48 14.64
CA PHE A 128 -13.49 11.00 13.42
C PHE A 128 -12.85 9.89 12.57
N GLY A 129 -12.95 8.64 13.00
CA GLY A 129 -12.34 7.50 12.33
C GLY A 129 -10.85 7.36 12.58
N MET A 130 -10.31 7.93 13.67
CA MET A 130 -8.89 7.86 13.99
C MET A 130 -8.60 6.71 14.96
N VAL A 131 -7.57 5.92 14.65
CA VAL A 131 -7.01 4.91 15.55
C VAL A 131 -6.19 5.60 16.64
N ASN A 132 -6.38 5.20 17.88
CA ASN A 132 -5.55 5.69 18.99
C ASN A 132 -4.24 4.87 19.05
N PRO A 133 -3.05 5.48 18.93
CA PRO A 133 -1.78 4.76 19.01
C PRO A 133 -1.59 3.96 20.31
N LYS A 134 -2.16 4.43 21.43
CA LYS A 134 -2.12 3.69 22.71
C LYS A 134 -2.89 2.37 22.65
N ASP A 135 -3.98 2.31 21.86
CA ASP A 135 -4.74 1.08 21.69
C ASP A 135 -3.98 0.09 20.81
N VAL A 136 -3.21 0.59 19.83
CA VAL A 136 -2.27 -0.24 19.05
C VAL A 136 -1.24 -0.87 19.98
N GLU A 137 -0.58 -0.05 20.83
CA GLU A 137 0.43 -0.53 21.76
C GLU A 137 -0.13 -1.55 22.76
N ALA A 138 -1.31 -1.26 23.34
CA ALA A 138 -1.99 -2.15 24.28
C ALA A 138 -2.43 -3.49 23.67
N ALA A 139 -2.67 -3.53 22.35
CA ALA A 139 -3.05 -4.75 21.63
C ALA A 139 -1.85 -5.63 21.27
N ILE A 140 -0.61 -5.14 21.38
CA ILE A 140 0.59 -5.92 21.05
C ILE A 140 0.76 -7.05 22.06
N ARG A 141 0.93 -8.26 21.56
CA ARG A 141 1.17 -9.50 22.32
C ARG A 141 2.54 -10.07 21.93
N PRO A 142 3.09 -11.00 22.73
CA PRO A 142 4.36 -11.67 22.39
C PRO A 142 4.34 -12.42 21.04
N ASP A 143 3.15 -12.82 20.57
CA ASP A 143 2.94 -13.51 19.29
C ASP A 143 2.41 -12.60 18.18
N THR A 144 2.43 -11.26 18.36
CA THR A 144 2.06 -10.31 17.32
C THR A 144 3.16 -10.24 16.25
N VAL A 145 2.81 -10.50 15.00
CA VAL A 145 3.77 -10.53 13.86
C VAL A 145 3.56 -9.38 12.87
N LEU A 146 2.39 -8.74 12.91
CA LEU A 146 2.06 -7.68 11.96
C LEU A 146 1.08 -6.68 12.58
N ILE A 147 1.35 -5.39 12.36
CA ILE A 147 0.38 -4.30 12.48
C ILE A 147 0.09 -3.82 11.05
N THR A 148 -1.19 -3.73 10.67
CA THR A 148 -1.62 -3.21 9.37
C THR A 148 -2.72 -2.18 9.56
N ILE A 149 -2.42 -0.92 9.34
CA ILE A 149 -3.34 0.22 9.50
C ILE A 149 -3.26 1.08 8.25
N MET A 150 -4.40 1.38 7.62
CA MET A 150 -4.45 2.24 6.45
C MET A 150 -3.89 3.62 6.74
N PHE A 151 -3.27 4.25 5.75
CA PHE A 151 -2.69 5.60 5.90
C PHE A 151 -3.77 6.68 5.93
N ALA A 152 -4.71 6.59 5.01
CA ALA A 152 -5.85 7.50 4.91
C ALA A 152 -7.11 6.73 4.50
N ASN A 153 -8.23 7.03 5.12
CA ASN A 153 -9.48 6.34 4.81
C ASN A 153 -10.10 6.89 3.51
N ASN A 154 -10.54 6.00 2.64
CA ASN A 154 -11.08 6.30 1.32
C ASN A 154 -12.49 6.93 1.34
N GLU A 155 -13.23 6.83 2.43
CA GLU A 155 -14.61 7.34 2.53
C GLU A 155 -14.68 8.65 3.31
N ILE A 156 -14.03 8.71 4.46
CA ILE A 156 -14.11 9.87 5.36
C ILE A 156 -12.86 10.77 5.34
N GLY A 157 -11.78 10.35 4.66
CA GLY A 157 -10.57 11.14 4.46
C GLY A 157 -9.66 11.28 5.68
N THR A 158 -9.95 10.60 6.78
CA THR A 158 -9.13 10.64 8.00
C THR A 158 -7.75 10.08 7.74
N ILE A 159 -6.70 10.86 8.05
CA ILE A 159 -5.30 10.45 7.98
C ILE A 159 -4.91 9.87 9.34
N GLN A 160 -4.41 8.64 9.36
CA GLN A 160 -4.01 7.96 10.59
C GLN A 160 -2.64 8.42 11.10
N PRO A 161 -2.35 8.29 12.41
CA PRO A 161 -1.09 8.71 13.02
C PRO A 161 0.05 7.71 12.72
N ILE A 162 0.36 7.53 11.43
CA ILE A 162 1.25 6.47 10.90
C ILE A 162 2.64 6.52 11.50
N ALA A 163 3.22 7.71 11.67
CA ALA A 163 4.56 7.85 12.24
C ALA A 163 4.62 7.39 13.72
N GLU A 164 3.57 7.64 14.51
CA GLU A 164 3.47 7.19 15.89
C GLU A 164 3.28 5.67 15.94
N ILE A 165 2.41 5.13 15.11
CA ILE A 165 2.17 3.68 15.01
C ILE A 165 3.44 2.95 14.55
N GLY A 166 4.14 3.47 13.54
CA GLY A 166 5.40 2.92 13.07
C GLY A 166 6.51 2.94 14.14
N LYS A 167 6.55 3.99 14.96
CA LYS A 167 7.46 4.06 16.11
C LYS A 167 7.14 2.96 17.13
N ILE A 168 5.88 2.79 17.50
CA ILE A 168 5.41 1.72 18.41
C ILE A 168 5.78 0.34 17.84
N ALA A 169 5.46 0.08 16.58
CA ALA A 169 5.78 -1.17 15.92
C ALA A 169 7.29 -1.48 15.99
N ARG A 170 8.14 -0.48 15.71
CA ARG A 170 9.60 -0.58 15.77
C ARG A 170 10.11 -0.88 17.18
N GLU A 171 9.59 -0.19 18.21
CA GLU A 171 9.96 -0.39 19.61
C GLU A 171 9.62 -1.79 20.11
N HIS A 172 8.55 -2.38 19.59
CA HIS A 172 8.10 -3.74 19.93
C HIS A 172 8.61 -4.84 18.97
N ASN A 173 9.44 -4.49 17.96
CA ASN A 173 9.94 -5.41 16.92
C ASN A 173 8.82 -6.14 16.17
N VAL A 174 7.69 -5.47 15.93
CA VAL A 174 6.57 -5.94 15.12
C VAL A 174 6.66 -5.29 13.74
N LEU A 175 6.41 -6.06 12.67
CA LEU A 175 6.38 -5.51 11.31
C LEU A 175 5.17 -4.62 11.10
N PHE A 176 5.37 -3.49 10.41
CA PHE A 176 4.34 -2.51 10.12
C PHE A 176 4.05 -2.38 8.63
N HIS A 177 2.81 -2.64 8.26
CA HIS A 177 2.25 -2.39 6.93
C HIS A 177 1.24 -1.25 6.97
N THR A 178 1.18 -0.47 5.90
CA THR A 178 0.13 0.52 5.70
C THR A 178 -0.43 0.47 4.27
N ASP A 179 -1.75 0.39 4.13
CA ASP A 179 -2.44 0.68 2.88
C ASP A 179 -2.43 2.20 2.66
N ALA A 180 -1.55 2.67 1.79
CA ALA A 180 -1.39 4.08 1.44
C ALA A 180 -2.01 4.42 0.07
N VAL A 181 -2.93 3.60 -0.43
CA VAL A 181 -3.58 3.78 -1.74
C VAL A 181 -4.25 5.16 -1.85
N GLN A 182 -4.84 5.67 -0.77
CA GLN A 182 -5.47 7.00 -0.75
C GLN A 182 -4.51 8.14 -0.35
N ALA A 183 -3.33 7.81 0.17
CA ALA A 183 -2.37 8.81 0.67
C ALA A 183 -1.28 9.15 -0.35
N ALA A 184 -0.83 8.16 -1.12
CA ALA A 184 0.26 8.35 -2.08
C ALA A 184 -0.08 9.41 -3.12
N GLY A 185 0.85 10.36 -3.33
CA GLY A 185 0.65 11.48 -4.24
C GLY A 185 -0.16 12.65 -3.64
N HIS A 186 -0.81 12.49 -2.48
CA HIS A 186 -1.65 13.50 -1.82
C HIS A 186 -1.01 14.04 -0.54
N VAL A 187 -0.31 13.18 0.22
CA VAL A 187 0.41 13.57 1.42
C VAL A 187 1.88 13.11 1.32
N PRO A 188 2.81 13.82 1.97
CA PRO A 188 4.21 13.38 2.02
C PRO A 188 4.35 12.04 2.75
N ILE A 189 5.06 11.10 2.13
CA ILE A 189 5.36 9.79 2.72
C ILE A 189 6.87 9.59 2.71
N ASP A 190 7.44 9.32 3.88
CA ASP A 190 8.83 8.91 4.06
C ASP A 190 8.85 7.60 4.86
N VAL A 191 9.04 6.48 4.16
CA VAL A 191 8.92 5.16 4.77
C VAL A 191 9.95 4.93 5.87
N LYS A 192 11.14 5.55 5.77
CA LYS A 192 12.21 5.42 6.77
C LYS A 192 11.89 6.26 8.03
N ALA A 193 11.50 7.51 7.83
CA ALA A 193 11.17 8.40 8.94
C ALA A 193 9.92 7.93 9.71
N MET A 194 8.97 7.32 9.00
CA MET A 194 7.72 6.80 9.57
C MET A 194 7.83 5.36 10.07
N ASN A 195 9.00 4.70 9.95
CA ASN A 195 9.23 3.31 10.33
C ASN A 195 8.24 2.33 9.67
N ILE A 196 7.94 2.51 8.40
CA ILE A 196 7.07 1.64 7.61
C ILE A 196 7.93 0.52 7.00
N ASP A 197 7.58 -0.75 7.27
CA ASP A 197 8.26 -1.91 6.68
C ASP A 197 7.67 -2.30 5.33
N MET A 198 6.35 -2.11 5.15
CA MET A 198 5.64 -2.41 3.91
C MET A 198 4.57 -1.35 3.65
N LEU A 199 4.39 -0.98 2.38
CA LEU A 199 3.43 0.04 1.97
C LEU A 199 2.79 -0.34 0.63
N SER A 200 1.47 -0.25 0.55
CA SER A 200 0.71 -0.48 -0.68
C SER A 200 0.23 0.83 -1.29
N ILE A 201 0.42 0.97 -2.61
CA ILE A 201 -0.07 2.11 -3.40
C ILE A 201 -0.78 1.62 -4.67
N SER A 202 -1.58 2.48 -5.30
CA SER A 202 -2.27 2.18 -6.55
C SER A 202 -2.28 3.40 -7.48
N GLY A 203 -1.65 3.28 -8.66
CA GLY A 203 -1.41 4.39 -9.57
C GLY A 203 -2.65 5.14 -10.02
N HIS A 204 -3.80 4.45 -10.17
CA HIS A 204 -5.04 5.08 -10.61
C HIS A 204 -5.68 6.05 -9.60
N LYS A 205 -5.13 6.17 -8.40
CA LYS A 205 -5.62 7.09 -7.36
C LYS A 205 -4.93 8.45 -7.38
N PHE A 206 -3.82 8.59 -8.10
CA PHE A 206 -3.05 9.85 -8.15
C PHE A 206 -2.67 10.29 -9.59
N ASN A 207 -3.53 9.97 -10.55
CA ASN A 207 -3.48 10.33 -11.99
C ASN A 207 -2.48 9.52 -12.81
#